data_2d4ad88c339fa0c8c385ad496677ea75
#
_entry.id   2d4ad88c339fa0c8c385ad496677ea75
#
_cell.length_a   1.000
_cell.length_b   1.000
_cell.length_c   1.000
_cell.angle_alpha   90.00
_cell.angle_beta   90.00
_cell.angle_gamma   90.00
#
_symmetry.space_group_name_H-M   'P 1'
#
loop_
_entity.id
_entity.type
_entity.pdbx_description
1 polymer ?
#
loop_
_entity_poly.entity_id
_entity_poly.type
_entity_poly.pdbx_seq_one_letter_code
_entity_poly.pdbx_strand_id
1 'polypeptide(L)'
;MTNPKSLVAGAVLIGGQSRRMGGGDKCLQLLGGASLLSRIIGIFEPQVEPLLLSANGDPERFATFELPVRQDCYGESKGPLAGVLTAMRWAADEDAQWLFTVAGDAPFIPEDLVQRCLTSATNNEVRMVCVSSNGRSHPVCALWDITLADDLERALVKRGIRKIDLWTSTIITAVEDFSTDPVDPFFNINTPQDLEAAERLLNRELTSS
;
A
#
# COMPACT_ATOMS: atom_id res chain seq x y z
N MET A 1 -27.32 -7.01 6.50
CA MET A 1 -26.13 -7.54 5.81
C MET A 1 -25.11 -6.41 5.86
N THR A 2 -24.09 -6.53 6.68
CA THR A 2 -23.03 -5.55 6.81
C THR A 2 -22.26 -5.47 5.48
N ASN A 3 -22.13 -4.28 4.94
CA ASN A 3 -21.37 -4.04 3.73
C ASN A 3 -19.91 -4.47 3.98
N PRO A 4 -19.32 -5.41 3.21
CA PRO A 4 -17.95 -5.85 3.42
C PRO A 4 -16.91 -4.72 3.38
N LYS A 5 -17.24 -3.57 2.78
CA LYS A 5 -16.40 -2.37 2.79
C LYS A 5 -16.12 -1.81 4.20
N SER A 6 -17.06 -1.95 5.13
CA SER A 6 -16.92 -1.41 6.50
C SER A 6 -15.91 -2.15 7.37
N LEU A 7 -15.29 -3.21 6.87
CA LEU A 7 -14.34 -4.05 7.62
C LEU A 7 -12.87 -3.82 7.25
N VAL A 8 -12.59 -3.12 6.15
CA VAL A 8 -11.23 -2.93 5.64
C VAL A 8 -10.92 -1.45 5.48
N ALA A 9 -10.05 -0.95 6.33
CA ALA A 9 -9.42 0.36 6.12
C ALA A 9 -8.28 0.24 5.11
N GLY A 10 -8.07 1.30 4.32
CA GLY A 10 -6.96 1.39 3.37
C GLY A 10 -5.88 2.35 3.83
N ALA A 11 -4.62 2.10 3.45
CA ALA A 11 -3.56 3.08 3.59
C ALA A 11 -2.63 3.09 2.39
N VAL A 12 -2.39 4.27 1.82
CA VAL A 12 -1.33 4.47 0.85
C VAL A 12 -0.06 4.85 1.60
N LEU A 13 0.96 3.99 1.54
CA LEU A 13 2.24 4.23 2.19
C LEU A 13 3.11 5.09 1.27
N ILE A 14 3.22 6.36 1.62
CA ILE A 14 4.00 7.35 0.88
C ILE A 14 5.36 7.47 1.57
N GLY A 15 6.30 6.61 1.15
CA GLY A 15 7.64 6.54 1.74
C GLY A 15 8.72 7.08 0.80
N GLY A 16 9.72 7.73 1.41
CA GLY A 16 10.97 8.07 0.76
C GLY A 16 10.98 9.39 -0.02
N GLN A 17 11.92 10.25 0.33
CA GLN A 17 12.27 11.43 -0.49
C GLN A 17 12.86 10.92 -1.80
N SER A 18 12.32 11.36 -2.94
CA SER A 18 12.77 10.96 -4.27
C SER A 18 14.10 11.62 -4.66
N ARG A 19 15.16 11.35 -3.89
CA ARG A 19 16.51 11.89 -4.16
C ARG A 19 17.02 11.57 -5.57
N ARG A 20 16.53 10.46 -6.17
CA ARG A 20 16.93 9.98 -7.51
C ARG A 20 16.08 10.55 -8.64
N MET A 21 14.97 11.22 -8.33
CA MET A 21 13.99 11.72 -9.29
C MET A 21 13.95 13.28 -9.31
N GLY A 22 15.01 13.95 -8.87
CA GLY A 22 15.10 15.42 -8.89
C GLY A 22 14.51 16.13 -7.67
N GLY A 23 14.14 15.41 -6.61
CA GLY A 23 13.51 15.96 -5.40
C GLY A 23 11.99 16.01 -5.49
N GLY A 24 11.33 16.34 -4.38
CA GLY A 24 9.87 16.34 -4.27
C GLY A 24 9.26 14.96 -3.95
N ASP A 25 7.95 14.91 -3.90
CA ASP A 25 7.23 13.65 -3.62
C ASP A 25 7.07 12.83 -4.89
N LYS A 26 7.65 11.63 -4.89
CA LYS A 26 7.57 10.70 -6.02
C LYS A 26 6.13 10.39 -6.42
N CYS A 27 5.24 10.21 -5.45
CA CYS A 27 3.83 9.92 -5.70
C CYS A 27 3.05 11.06 -6.40
N LEU A 28 3.57 12.28 -6.39
CA LEU A 28 2.96 13.42 -7.07
C LEU A 28 3.45 13.59 -8.52
N GLN A 29 4.36 12.74 -9.00
CA GLN A 29 4.77 12.75 -10.40
C GLN A 29 3.63 12.34 -11.32
N LEU A 30 3.60 12.94 -12.51
CA LEU A 30 2.54 12.70 -13.49
C LEU A 30 2.82 11.45 -14.32
N LEU A 31 1.80 10.64 -14.51
CA LEU A 31 1.72 9.51 -15.42
C LEU A 31 0.42 9.66 -16.23
N GLY A 32 0.53 9.88 -17.54
CA GLY A 32 -0.64 10.09 -18.39
C GLY A 32 -1.52 11.26 -17.93
N GLY A 33 -0.91 12.36 -17.47
CA GLY A 33 -1.61 13.60 -17.07
C GLY A 33 -2.20 13.61 -15.66
N ALA A 34 -2.18 12.48 -14.91
CA ALA A 34 -2.59 12.41 -13.50
C ALA A 34 -1.41 12.02 -12.62
N SER A 35 -1.40 12.45 -11.34
CA SER A 35 -0.34 12.00 -10.42
C SER A 35 -0.44 10.50 -10.14
N LEU A 36 0.70 9.87 -9.79
CA LEU A 36 0.69 8.45 -9.37
C LEU A 36 -0.28 8.25 -8.21
N LEU A 37 -0.29 9.18 -7.25
CA LEU A 37 -1.19 9.13 -6.10
C LEU A 37 -2.65 9.22 -6.51
N SER A 38 -3.02 10.14 -7.43
CA SER A 38 -4.39 10.25 -7.94
C SER A 38 -4.86 8.95 -8.60
N ARG A 39 -3.98 8.27 -9.34
CA ARG A 39 -4.29 6.99 -9.97
C ARG A 39 -4.52 5.90 -8.94
N ILE A 40 -3.62 5.80 -7.95
CA ILE A 40 -3.74 4.83 -6.86
C ILE A 40 -5.03 5.05 -6.08
N ILE A 41 -5.33 6.30 -5.68
CA ILE A 41 -6.56 6.64 -4.95
C ILE A 41 -7.78 6.26 -5.78
N GLY A 42 -7.84 6.63 -7.06
CA GLY A 42 -8.98 6.34 -7.93
C GLY A 42 -9.33 4.85 -8.06
N ILE A 43 -8.34 3.96 -7.94
CA ILE A 43 -8.54 2.50 -7.98
C ILE A 43 -8.76 1.91 -6.59
N PHE A 44 -8.07 2.45 -5.57
CA PHE A 44 -8.03 1.84 -4.24
C PHE A 44 -9.17 2.29 -3.34
N GLU A 45 -9.54 3.58 -3.36
CA GLU A 45 -10.62 4.13 -2.51
C GLU A 45 -11.96 3.40 -2.69
N PRO A 46 -12.39 2.98 -3.91
CA PRO A 46 -13.61 2.18 -4.06
C PRO A 46 -13.58 0.80 -3.38
N GLN A 47 -12.39 0.30 -3.02
CA GLN A 47 -12.18 -1.03 -2.44
C GLN A 47 -12.12 -1.03 -0.91
N VAL A 48 -11.91 0.12 -0.26
CA VAL A 48 -11.67 0.26 1.18
C VAL A 48 -12.49 1.41 1.77
N GLU A 49 -12.71 1.40 3.08
CA GLU A 49 -13.35 2.49 3.81
C GLU A 49 -13.02 2.36 5.31
N PRO A 50 -12.38 3.39 5.92
CA PRO A 50 -11.86 4.63 5.33
C PRO A 50 -10.48 4.48 4.67
N LEU A 51 -9.98 5.53 4.00
CA LEU A 51 -8.67 5.58 3.37
C LEU A 51 -7.75 6.62 4.03
N LEU A 52 -6.50 6.24 4.28
CA LEU A 52 -5.44 7.05 4.89
C LEU A 52 -4.27 7.28 3.92
N LEU A 53 -3.67 8.45 3.96
CA LEU A 53 -2.33 8.69 3.44
C LEU A 53 -1.30 8.64 4.58
N SER A 54 -0.43 7.64 4.59
CA SER A 54 0.68 7.53 5.55
C SER A 54 1.90 8.21 4.93
N ALA A 55 2.22 9.42 5.40
CA ALA A 55 3.29 10.25 4.84
C ALA A 55 3.96 11.09 5.91
N ASN A 56 5.30 11.20 5.84
CA ASN A 56 6.08 12.06 6.72
C ASN A 56 6.25 13.46 6.13
N GLY A 57 6.51 14.45 6.98
CA GLY A 57 6.69 15.86 6.61
C GLY A 57 5.37 16.63 6.56
N ASP A 58 5.35 17.73 5.81
CA ASP A 58 4.19 18.64 5.76
C ASP A 58 2.98 17.99 5.09
N PRO A 59 1.84 17.81 5.79
CA PRO A 59 0.63 17.21 5.24
C PRO A 59 -0.06 18.10 4.18
N GLU A 60 0.17 19.41 4.17
CA GLU A 60 -0.45 20.34 3.22
C GLU A 60 -0.14 19.99 1.75
N ARG A 61 0.94 19.24 1.50
CA ARG A 61 1.27 18.73 0.16
C ARG A 61 0.19 17.82 -0.43
N PHE A 62 -0.65 17.24 0.43
CA PHE A 62 -1.71 16.31 0.05
C PHE A 62 -3.12 16.88 0.27
N ALA A 63 -3.26 18.17 0.62
CA ALA A 63 -4.53 18.79 0.93
C ALA A 63 -5.58 18.65 -0.19
N THR A 64 -5.14 18.60 -1.46
CA THR A 64 -6.03 18.46 -2.62
C THR A 64 -6.72 17.09 -2.72
N PHE A 65 -6.26 16.10 -1.97
CA PHE A 65 -6.88 14.77 -1.96
C PHE A 65 -8.00 14.64 -0.92
N GLU A 66 -8.13 15.59 0.00
CA GLU A 66 -9.16 15.62 1.04
C GLU A 66 -9.20 14.35 1.92
N LEU A 67 -8.07 13.65 2.03
CA LEU A 67 -7.89 12.44 2.83
C LEU A 67 -7.10 12.73 4.10
N PRO A 68 -7.33 11.98 5.19
CA PRO A 68 -6.51 12.08 6.39
C PRO A 68 -5.06 11.72 6.08
N VAL A 69 -4.12 12.50 6.64
CA VAL A 69 -2.69 12.25 6.54
C VAL A 69 -2.13 11.95 7.92
N ARG A 70 -1.33 10.89 8.07
CA ARG A 70 -0.64 10.55 9.32
C ARG A 70 0.85 10.35 9.07
N GLN A 71 1.64 10.89 9.97
CA GLN A 71 3.09 10.68 10.00
C GLN A 71 3.43 9.40 10.76
N ASP A 72 4.55 8.76 10.41
CA ASP A 72 5.02 7.56 11.09
C ASP A 72 5.21 7.79 12.60
N CYS A 73 4.60 6.95 13.43
CA CYS A 73 4.60 7.07 14.88
C CYS A 73 6.01 7.03 15.51
N TYR A 74 7.00 6.49 14.83
CA TYR A 74 8.40 6.36 15.29
C TYR A 74 9.41 7.07 14.39
N GLY A 75 8.94 7.95 13.50
CA GLY A 75 9.77 8.73 12.57
C GLY A 75 10.35 7.93 11.40
N GLU A 76 10.87 8.64 10.42
CA GLU A 76 11.32 8.11 9.12
C GLU A 76 12.41 7.02 9.18
N SER A 77 13.16 6.95 10.27
CA SER A 77 14.29 6.01 10.41
C SER A 77 13.89 4.55 10.63
N LYS A 78 12.60 4.26 10.76
CA LYS A 78 12.10 2.92 11.11
C LYS A 78 11.67 2.08 9.91
N GLY A 79 11.78 2.62 8.69
CA GLY A 79 11.41 1.92 7.45
C GLY A 79 9.90 1.75 7.28
N PRO A 80 9.44 0.96 6.29
CA PRO A 80 8.02 0.86 5.92
C PRO A 80 7.13 0.31 7.06
N LEU A 81 7.69 -0.47 7.99
CA LEU A 81 6.95 -1.02 9.12
C LEU A 81 6.39 0.05 10.07
N ALA A 82 7.02 1.23 10.15
CA ALA A 82 6.49 2.33 10.97
C ALA A 82 5.19 2.88 10.36
N GLY A 83 5.14 3.05 9.04
CA GLY A 83 3.94 3.44 8.32
C GLY A 83 2.81 2.41 8.45
N VAL A 84 3.14 1.11 8.33
CA VAL A 84 2.17 0.02 8.54
C VAL A 84 1.60 0.07 9.96
N LEU A 85 2.45 0.23 10.99
CA LEU A 85 1.97 0.33 12.38
C LEU A 85 1.09 1.55 12.61
N THR A 86 1.49 2.70 12.09
CA THR A 86 0.69 3.93 12.16
C THR A 86 -0.69 3.72 11.54
N ALA A 87 -0.73 3.11 10.36
CA ALA A 87 -1.98 2.82 9.67
C ALA A 87 -2.84 1.78 10.42
N MET A 88 -2.23 0.74 11.02
CA MET A 88 -2.97 -0.24 11.84
C MET A 88 -3.60 0.41 13.07
N ARG A 89 -2.88 1.30 13.78
CA ARG A 89 -3.42 2.03 14.94
C ARG A 89 -4.57 2.94 14.53
N TRP A 90 -4.39 3.68 13.44
CA TRP A 90 -5.45 4.51 12.90
C TRP A 90 -6.67 3.66 12.46
N ALA A 91 -6.47 2.53 11.77
CA ALA A 91 -7.56 1.65 11.37
C ALA A 91 -8.34 1.09 12.57
N ALA A 92 -7.66 0.84 13.69
CA ALA A 92 -8.30 0.45 14.94
C ALA A 92 -9.17 1.57 15.55
N ASP A 93 -8.72 2.82 15.45
CA ASP A 93 -9.50 3.99 15.89
C ASP A 93 -10.76 4.22 15.00
N GLU A 94 -10.75 3.72 13.77
CA GLU A 94 -11.88 3.74 12.82
C GLU A 94 -12.73 2.46 12.87
N ASP A 95 -12.60 1.62 13.90
CA ASP A 95 -13.32 0.37 14.10
C ASP A 95 -13.18 -0.66 12.97
N ALA A 96 -12.13 -0.56 12.15
CA ALA A 96 -11.83 -1.56 11.12
C ALA A 96 -11.31 -2.86 11.74
N GLN A 97 -11.52 -3.98 11.06
CA GLN A 97 -10.95 -5.28 11.43
C GLN A 97 -9.67 -5.59 10.66
N TRP A 98 -9.60 -5.08 9.45
CA TRP A 98 -8.50 -5.26 8.54
C TRP A 98 -7.96 -3.92 8.07
N LEU A 99 -6.66 -3.89 7.81
CA LEU A 99 -5.99 -2.83 7.07
C LEU A 99 -5.46 -3.41 5.77
N PHE A 100 -5.69 -2.74 4.64
CA PHE A 100 -4.94 -3.00 3.42
C PHE A 100 -3.95 -1.88 3.17
N THR A 101 -2.69 -2.20 2.91
CA THR A 101 -1.66 -1.21 2.56
C THR A 101 -1.25 -1.34 1.10
N VAL A 102 -1.03 -0.22 0.42
CA VAL A 102 -0.45 -0.15 -0.92
C VAL A 102 0.70 0.84 -0.96
N ALA A 103 1.65 0.64 -1.86
CA ALA A 103 2.76 1.56 -2.04
C ALA A 103 2.33 2.76 -2.91
N GLY A 104 2.74 3.98 -2.52
CA GLY A 104 2.43 5.23 -3.25
C GLY A 104 3.14 5.40 -4.60
N ASP A 105 3.81 4.35 -5.10
CA ASP A 105 4.56 4.32 -6.36
C ASP A 105 4.19 3.16 -7.29
N ALA A 106 3.11 2.42 -6.98
CA ALA A 106 2.58 1.31 -7.77
C ALA A 106 1.19 1.66 -8.35
N PRO A 107 1.09 2.35 -9.49
CA PRO A 107 -0.15 2.94 -9.99
C PRO A 107 -1.09 1.97 -10.74
N PHE A 108 -0.72 0.70 -10.90
CA PHE A 108 -1.46 -0.29 -11.69
C PHE A 108 -2.18 -1.34 -10.85
N ILE A 109 -2.43 -1.06 -9.54
CA ILE A 109 -3.10 -2.01 -8.64
C ILE A 109 -4.45 -2.45 -9.20
N PRO A 110 -4.86 -3.74 -9.02
CA PRO A 110 -6.13 -4.25 -9.56
C PRO A 110 -7.36 -3.70 -8.83
N GLU A 111 -8.48 -3.62 -9.53
CA GLU A 111 -9.77 -3.21 -8.95
C GLU A 111 -10.37 -4.27 -8.00
N ASP A 112 -9.92 -5.52 -8.06
CA ASP A 112 -10.37 -6.64 -7.22
C ASP A 112 -9.35 -7.02 -6.12
N LEU A 113 -8.32 -6.18 -5.93
CA LEU A 113 -7.18 -6.43 -5.05
C LEU A 113 -7.59 -6.81 -3.62
N VAL A 114 -8.39 -5.96 -2.99
CA VAL A 114 -8.80 -6.13 -1.59
C VAL A 114 -9.73 -7.33 -1.43
N GLN A 115 -10.68 -7.49 -2.35
CA GLN A 115 -11.65 -8.60 -2.31
C GLN A 115 -10.96 -9.96 -2.45
N ARG A 116 -9.97 -10.08 -3.33
CA ARG A 116 -9.20 -11.32 -3.50
C ARG A 116 -8.41 -11.65 -2.24
N CYS A 117 -7.72 -10.67 -1.67
CA CYS A 117 -6.95 -10.88 -0.44
C CYS A 117 -7.84 -11.22 0.77
N LEU A 118 -9.02 -10.60 0.91
CA LEU A 118 -10.00 -10.97 1.95
C LEU A 118 -10.49 -12.40 1.81
N THR A 119 -10.78 -12.81 0.59
CA THR A 119 -11.17 -14.19 0.28
C THR A 119 -10.05 -15.16 0.63
N SER A 120 -8.82 -14.82 0.26
CA SER A 120 -7.62 -15.61 0.59
C SER A 120 -7.40 -15.71 2.11
N ALA A 121 -7.56 -14.60 2.85
CA ALA A 121 -7.45 -14.59 4.32
C ALA A 121 -8.47 -15.53 4.99
N THR A 122 -9.72 -15.47 4.54
CA THR A 122 -10.82 -16.30 5.08
C THR A 122 -10.60 -17.78 4.78
N ASN A 123 -10.25 -18.11 3.53
CA ASN A 123 -10.08 -19.51 3.11
C ASN A 123 -8.88 -20.20 3.78
N ASN A 124 -7.85 -19.44 4.11
CA ASN A 124 -6.62 -19.96 4.72
C ASN A 124 -6.56 -19.75 6.24
N GLU A 125 -7.56 -19.08 6.82
CA GLU A 125 -7.64 -18.74 8.26
C GLU A 125 -6.37 -18.02 8.75
N VAL A 126 -5.86 -17.07 7.95
CA VAL A 126 -4.63 -16.33 8.23
C VAL A 126 -4.90 -14.90 8.65
N ARG A 127 -3.94 -14.30 9.36
CA ARG A 127 -4.01 -12.91 9.84
C ARG A 127 -3.29 -11.91 8.92
N MET A 128 -2.68 -12.40 7.85
CA MET A 128 -1.99 -11.60 6.85
C MET A 128 -2.07 -12.28 5.48
N VAL A 129 -2.28 -11.48 4.45
CA VAL A 129 -2.12 -11.91 3.05
C VAL A 129 -1.17 -10.96 2.36
N CYS A 130 -0.06 -11.50 1.85
CA CYS A 130 0.88 -10.78 1.02
C CYS A 130 0.53 -10.97 -0.45
N VAL A 131 0.66 -9.95 -1.27
CA VAL A 131 0.50 -10.12 -2.72
C VAL A 131 1.81 -10.52 -3.38
N SER A 132 1.71 -11.25 -4.49
CA SER A 132 2.84 -11.58 -5.36
C SER A 132 2.50 -11.36 -6.84
N SER A 133 3.52 -11.15 -7.64
CA SER A 133 3.46 -11.16 -9.10
C SER A 133 4.79 -11.68 -9.66
N ASN A 134 4.75 -12.46 -10.72
CA ASN A 134 5.95 -13.02 -11.37
C ASN A 134 6.92 -13.68 -10.37
N GLY A 135 6.39 -14.42 -9.37
CA GLY A 135 7.18 -15.11 -8.36
C GLY A 135 7.85 -14.18 -7.32
N ARG A 136 7.54 -12.89 -7.31
CA ARG A 136 8.06 -11.91 -6.35
C ARG A 136 6.96 -11.46 -5.40
N SER A 137 7.23 -11.51 -4.09
CA SER A 137 6.34 -10.94 -3.07
C SER A 137 6.51 -9.42 -2.96
N HIS A 138 5.39 -8.73 -2.68
CA HIS A 138 5.32 -7.29 -2.48
C HIS A 138 4.79 -6.97 -1.08
N PRO A 139 5.61 -7.14 -0.03
CA PRO A 139 5.12 -7.15 1.36
C PRO A 139 4.61 -5.79 1.87
N VAL A 140 4.84 -4.70 1.14
CA VAL A 140 4.21 -3.39 1.40
C VAL A 140 2.76 -3.38 0.92
N CYS A 141 2.43 -4.19 -0.10
CA CYS A 141 1.08 -4.37 -0.60
C CYS A 141 0.49 -5.63 0.05
N ALA A 142 -0.29 -5.46 1.11
CA ALA A 142 -0.75 -6.59 1.92
C ALA A 142 -2.01 -6.26 2.72
N LEU A 143 -2.77 -7.30 3.02
CA LEU A 143 -3.88 -7.28 3.96
C LEU A 143 -3.39 -7.71 5.35
N TRP A 144 -3.74 -6.95 6.38
CA TRP A 144 -3.31 -7.13 7.76
C TRP A 144 -4.50 -7.18 8.71
N ASP A 145 -4.59 -8.19 9.56
CA ASP A 145 -5.45 -8.15 10.73
C ASP A 145 -4.89 -7.11 11.72
N ILE A 146 -5.72 -6.13 12.11
CA ILE A 146 -5.27 -5.02 12.97
C ILE A 146 -4.77 -5.48 14.34
N THR A 147 -5.17 -6.66 14.80
CA THR A 147 -4.69 -7.25 16.06
C THR A 147 -3.18 -7.59 16.03
N LEU A 148 -2.55 -7.55 14.84
CA LEU A 148 -1.09 -7.65 14.69
C LEU A 148 -0.33 -6.39 15.15
N ALA A 149 -1.00 -5.26 15.37
CA ALA A 149 -0.37 -3.99 15.70
C ALA A 149 0.55 -4.07 16.94
N ASP A 150 0.12 -4.74 18.01
CA ASP A 150 0.91 -4.87 19.23
C ASP A 150 2.17 -5.74 19.03
N ASP A 151 2.10 -6.79 18.20
CA ASP A 151 3.27 -7.58 17.86
C ASP A 151 4.24 -6.81 16.97
N LEU A 152 3.71 -6.07 15.99
CA LEU A 152 4.53 -5.19 15.15
C LEU A 152 5.25 -4.13 15.97
N GLU A 153 4.56 -3.50 16.92
CA GLU A 153 5.17 -2.50 17.80
C GLU A 153 6.29 -3.11 18.65
N ARG A 154 6.07 -4.30 19.23
CA ARG A 154 7.13 -5.04 19.95
C ARG A 154 8.31 -5.37 19.03
N ALA A 155 8.06 -5.74 17.78
CA ALA A 155 9.10 -6.00 16.79
C ALA A 155 9.94 -4.75 16.51
N LEU A 156 9.29 -3.62 16.28
CA LEU A 156 9.95 -2.34 15.98
C LEU A 156 10.75 -1.80 17.16
N VAL A 157 10.12 -1.77 18.37
CA VAL A 157 10.67 -1.07 19.53
C VAL A 157 11.64 -1.95 20.31
N LYS A 158 11.25 -3.18 20.63
CA LYS A 158 12.04 -4.06 21.51
C LYS A 158 13.06 -4.91 20.73
N ARG A 159 12.67 -5.42 19.54
CA ARG A 159 13.54 -6.29 18.73
C ARG A 159 14.34 -5.53 17.68
N GLY A 160 14.05 -4.25 17.45
CA GLY A 160 14.77 -3.42 16.48
C GLY A 160 14.57 -3.83 15.02
N ILE A 161 13.52 -4.62 14.71
CA ILE A 161 13.24 -5.10 13.37
C ILE A 161 12.82 -3.91 12.49
N ARG A 162 13.43 -3.77 11.31
CA ARG A 162 13.17 -2.70 10.33
C ARG A 162 12.70 -3.24 8.98
N LYS A 163 13.16 -4.44 8.62
CA LYS A 163 12.81 -5.09 7.36
C LYS A 163 11.47 -5.78 7.52
N ILE A 164 10.56 -5.52 6.60
CA ILE A 164 9.21 -6.07 6.61
C ILE A 164 9.26 -7.61 6.54
N ASP A 165 10.10 -8.18 5.68
CA ASP A 165 10.24 -9.62 5.49
C ASP A 165 10.67 -10.35 6.77
N LEU A 166 11.52 -9.70 7.61
CA LEU A 166 11.95 -10.29 8.90
C LEU A 166 10.82 -10.37 9.92
N TRP A 167 9.87 -9.46 9.89
CA TRP A 167 8.72 -9.51 10.77
C TRP A 167 7.67 -10.46 10.22
N THR A 168 7.33 -10.35 8.94
CA THR A 168 6.27 -11.15 8.32
C THR A 168 6.62 -12.65 8.30
N SER A 169 7.93 -13.02 8.24
CA SER A 169 8.35 -14.42 8.36
C SER A 169 7.98 -15.09 9.71
N THR A 170 7.57 -14.30 10.71
CA THR A 170 7.11 -14.81 12.02
C THR A 170 5.57 -14.98 12.08
N ILE A 171 4.86 -14.62 11.02
CA ILE A 171 3.39 -14.62 10.93
C ILE A 171 2.96 -15.68 9.93
N ILE A 172 1.91 -16.44 10.27
CA ILE A 172 1.26 -17.33 9.29
C ILE A 172 0.59 -16.46 8.23
N THR A 173 1.08 -16.57 7.00
CA THR A 173 0.74 -15.68 5.89
C THR A 173 0.29 -16.50 4.69
N ALA A 174 -0.81 -16.11 4.06
CA ALA A 174 -1.14 -16.55 2.70
C ALA A 174 -0.50 -15.60 1.67
N VAL A 175 -0.32 -16.10 0.47
CA VAL A 175 0.15 -15.32 -0.68
C VAL A 175 -0.91 -15.37 -1.75
N GLU A 176 -1.35 -14.19 -2.20
CA GLU A 176 -2.28 -14.05 -3.32
C GLU A 176 -1.48 -13.62 -4.55
N ASP A 177 -1.46 -14.48 -5.58
CA ASP A 177 -0.66 -14.23 -6.79
C ASP A 177 -1.49 -13.55 -7.89
N PHE A 178 -0.91 -12.53 -8.50
CA PHE A 178 -1.54 -11.73 -9.55
C PHE A 178 -0.80 -11.88 -10.88
N SER A 179 -1.57 -11.94 -11.98
CA SER A 179 -1.02 -11.96 -13.33
C SER A 179 -0.24 -10.68 -13.63
N THR A 180 0.80 -10.80 -14.42
CA THR A 180 1.55 -9.67 -14.98
C THR A 180 1.14 -9.33 -16.41
N ASP A 181 0.09 -9.97 -16.93
CA ASP A 181 -0.47 -9.70 -18.24
C ASP A 181 -1.80 -8.92 -18.09
N PRO A 182 -1.96 -7.78 -18.73
CA PRO A 182 -1.04 -7.08 -19.65
C PRO A 182 0.07 -6.27 -18.98
N VAL A 183 -0.03 -5.97 -17.67
CA VAL A 183 0.92 -5.16 -16.89
C VAL A 183 1.12 -5.79 -15.52
N ASP A 184 2.36 -5.74 -15.00
CA ASP A 184 2.61 -6.10 -13.59
C ASP A 184 1.89 -5.09 -12.67
N PRO A 185 0.88 -5.53 -11.92
CA PRO A 185 0.07 -4.64 -11.09
C PRO A 185 0.85 -3.99 -9.94
N PHE A 186 2.01 -4.53 -9.59
CA PHE A 186 2.87 -4.01 -8.54
C PHE A 186 4.18 -3.42 -9.06
N PHE A 187 4.16 -2.98 -10.33
CA PHE A 187 5.28 -2.27 -10.93
C PHE A 187 5.53 -0.95 -10.22
N ASN A 188 6.69 -0.83 -9.53
CA ASN A 188 7.08 0.37 -8.80
C ASN A 188 7.83 1.34 -9.70
N ILE A 189 7.43 2.59 -9.70
CA ILE A 189 8.09 3.69 -10.43
C ILE A 189 9.11 4.34 -9.51
N ASN A 190 10.39 4.00 -9.65
CA ASN A 190 11.49 4.47 -8.80
C ASN A 190 12.49 5.40 -9.51
N THR A 191 12.50 5.37 -10.84
CA THR A 191 13.43 6.11 -11.70
C THR A 191 12.68 6.77 -12.85
N PRO A 192 13.27 7.80 -13.54
CA PRO A 192 12.69 8.35 -14.76
C PRO A 192 12.44 7.29 -15.85
N GLN A 193 13.32 6.28 -15.94
CA GLN A 193 13.16 5.17 -16.88
C GLN A 193 11.94 4.29 -16.56
N ASP A 194 11.64 4.08 -15.25
CA ASP A 194 10.42 3.38 -14.85
C ASP A 194 9.18 4.19 -15.24
N LEU A 195 9.22 5.51 -15.10
CA LEU A 195 8.12 6.39 -15.49
C LEU A 195 7.87 6.33 -17.00
N GLU A 196 8.92 6.38 -17.82
CA GLU A 196 8.81 6.21 -19.26
C GLU A 196 8.25 4.81 -19.64
N ALA A 197 8.64 3.77 -18.89
CA ALA A 197 8.10 2.43 -19.09
C ALA A 197 6.61 2.39 -18.75
N ALA A 198 6.21 2.99 -17.62
CA ALA A 198 4.81 3.10 -17.19
C ALA A 198 3.96 3.87 -18.21
N GLU A 199 4.47 4.96 -18.80
CA GLU A 199 3.77 5.71 -19.88
C GLU A 199 3.50 4.81 -21.09
N ARG A 200 4.46 3.99 -21.48
CA ARG A 200 4.28 3.04 -22.61
C ARG A 200 3.23 1.97 -22.28
N LEU A 201 3.19 1.48 -21.03
CA LEU A 201 2.21 0.50 -20.59
C LEU A 201 0.80 1.09 -20.59
N LEU A 202 0.62 2.27 -20.00
CA LEU A 202 -0.65 2.98 -19.97
C LEU A 202 -1.23 3.22 -21.38
N ASN A 203 -0.38 3.63 -22.34
CA ASN A 203 -0.82 3.85 -23.71
C ASN A 203 -1.24 2.55 -24.43
N ARG A 204 -0.70 1.39 -24.05
CA ARG A 204 -1.13 0.08 -24.59
C ARG A 204 -2.51 -0.31 -24.08
N GLU A 205 -2.82 -0.10 -22.81
CA GLU A 205 -4.14 -0.36 -22.26
C GLU A 205 -5.23 0.46 -22.96
N LEU A 206 -4.96 1.77 -23.18
CA LEU A 206 -5.88 2.67 -23.88
C LEU A 206 -6.11 2.31 -25.36
N THR A 207 -5.20 1.58 -25.99
CA THR A 207 -5.33 1.14 -27.39
C THR A 207 -5.93 -0.26 -27.54
N SER A 208 -6.08 -0.99 -26.45
CA SER A 208 -6.61 -2.37 -26.43
C SER A 208 -8.05 -2.46 -25.92
N SER A 209 -8.63 -1.32 -25.48
CA SER A 209 -10.04 -1.13 -25.06
C SER A 209 -10.87 -0.54 -26.17
#